data_2876bbbdd9b491ef2bb9fa34586a4323
#
_entry.id   2876bbbdd9b491ef2bb9fa34586a4323
#
_cell.length_a   1.000
_cell.length_b   1.000
_cell.length_c   1.000
_cell.angle_alpha   90.00
_cell.angle_beta   90.00
_cell.angle_gamma   90.00
#
_symmetry.space_group_name_H-M   'P 1'
#
loop_
_entity.id
_entity.type
_entity.pdbx_description
1 polymer ?
#
loop_
_entity_poly.entity_id
_entity_poly.type
_entity_poly.pdbx_seq_one_letter_code
_entity_poly.pdbx_strand_id
1 'polypeptide(L)'
;LSVLDVFTIHRDNYEGTEFDLTKGLAAGPFGNPNRFEGSAEAVADKEGKLTPLKGEFERPLNIYRCAYAYVNQSRKWLPDEIGGVTWLGEDRPATAALFPLYAGGNGLPKSVQKADVLKFDKGSMWTTFNFVANYAMLKYSYMIKDIRAQQQRFESRAFGLQQGVEAKALALREKGDVKGARRMLTQYSEKNASELLSAWWKLQESLYIKYNDGYLNTKAGIAQAIFYPSEWLKAVGYENGPTSYEKPAK
;
A
#
# COMPACT_ATOMS: atom_id res chain seq x y z
N LEU A 1 -3.11 8.20 21.02
CA LEU A 1 -2.78 7.73 19.67
C LEU A 1 -3.08 8.84 18.66
N SER A 2 -2.13 9.14 17.82
CA SER A 2 -2.33 10.04 16.67
C SER A 2 -2.86 9.25 15.47
N VAL A 3 -3.28 9.94 14.42
CA VAL A 3 -3.65 9.32 13.14
C VAL A 3 -2.48 8.51 12.57
N LEU A 4 -1.24 9.03 12.70
CA LEU A 4 -0.04 8.34 12.23
C LEU A 4 0.27 7.05 12.99
N ASP A 5 0.01 7.00 14.30
CA ASP A 5 0.18 5.78 15.08
C ASP A 5 -0.77 4.67 14.60
N VAL A 6 -2.03 5.02 14.34
CA VAL A 6 -3.03 4.08 13.80
C VAL A 6 -2.62 3.58 12.42
N PHE A 7 -2.07 4.46 11.57
CA PHE A 7 -1.58 4.03 10.26
C PHE A 7 -0.34 3.16 10.32
N THR A 8 0.54 3.39 11.26
CA THR A 8 1.69 2.50 11.50
C THR A 8 1.18 1.10 11.84
N ILE A 9 0.16 0.99 12.68
CA ILE A 9 -0.49 -0.29 13.01
C ILE A 9 -1.15 -0.92 11.76
N HIS A 10 -1.84 -0.14 10.93
CA HIS A 10 -2.45 -0.66 9.69
C HIS A 10 -1.43 -1.19 8.68
N ARG A 11 -0.19 -0.71 8.72
CA ARG A 11 0.91 -1.09 7.82
C ARG A 11 1.74 -2.27 8.30
N ASP A 12 1.42 -2.79 9.45
CA ASP A 12 2.18 -3.84 10.10
C ASP A 12 2.03 -5.20 9.40
N ASN A 13 3.15 -5.87 9.19
CA ASN A 13 3.27 -7.25 8.74
C ASN A 13 3.99 -8.10 9.79
N TYR A 14 3.86 -7.73 11.05
CA TYR A 14 4.53 -8.34 12.19
C TYR A 14 6.06 -8.22 12.15
N GLU A 15 6.59 -7.21 11.45
CA GLU A 15 8.03 -7.01 11.30
C GLU A 15 8.73 -6.94 12.67
N GLY A 16 9.83 -7.69 12.81
CA GLY A 16 10.61 -7.75 14.04
C GLY A 16 10.07 -8.70 15.11
N THR A 17 8.99 -9.43 14.82
CA THR A 17 8.47 -10.49 15.69
C THR A 17 8.78 -11.88 15.14
N GLU A 18 8.46 -12.93 15.87
CA GLU A 18 8.54 -14.32 15.40
C GLU A 18 7.58 -14.62 14.22
N PHE A 19 6.56 -13.77 14.03
CA PHE A 19 5.56 -13.87 12.95
C PHE A 19 5.86 -12.97 11.76
N ASP A 20 7.07 -12.42 11.65
CA ASP A 20 7.48 -11.48 10.60
C ASP A 20 7.27 -12.06 9.19
N LEU A 21 6.22 -11.60 8.52
CA LEU A 21 5.84 -12.07 7.19
C LEU A 21 6.83 -11.65 6.09
N THR A 22 7.78 -10.76 6.40
CA THR A 22 8.84 -10.38 5.45
C THR A 22 10.03 -11.35 5.50
N LYS A 23 9.95 -12.40 6.31
CA LYS A 23 11.02 -13.39 6.54
C LYS A 23 10.58 -14.80 6.16
N GLY A 24 11.55 -15.69 6.15
CA GLY A 24 11.36 -17.11 5.86
C GLY A 24 11.15 -17.42 4.38
N LEU A 25 11.02 -18.72 4.07
CA LEU A 25 10.86 -19.22 2.70
C LEU A 25 9.64 -18.65 2.00
N ALA A 26 8.52 -18.53 2.70
CA ALA A 26 7.26 -18.07 2.14
C ALA A 26 7.30 -16.58 1.73
N ALA A 27 8.24 -15.79 2.25
CA ALA A 27 8.47 -14.42 1.82
C ALA A 27 9.26 -14.30 0.52
N GLY A 28 9.77 -15.40 0.02
CA GLY A 28 10.64 -15.41 -1.15
C GLY A 28 11.96 -14.67 -0.91
N PRO A 29 12.77 -14.50 -1.95
CA PRO A 29 14.10 -13.89 -1.83
C PRO A 29 14.05 -12.39 -1.48
N PHE A 30 12.91 -11.74 -1.69
CA PHE A 30 12.78 -10.30 -1.55
C PHE A 30 11.76 -9.87 -0.48
N GLY A 31 11.47 -10.74 0.49
CA GLY A 31 10.69 -10.37 1.67
C GLY A 31 9.25 -9.95 1.39
N ASN A 32 8.59 -10.59 0.43
CA ASN A 32 7.19 -10.30 0.12
C ASN A 32 6.28 -10.78 1.27
N PRO A 33 5.55 -9.89 1.95
CA PRO A 33 4.72 -10.25 3.09
C PRO A 33 3.40 -10.92 2.72
N ASN A 34 3.05 -10.97 1.42
CA ASN A 34 1.76 -11.53 1.02
C ASN A 34 1.75 -13.05 1.14
N ARG A 35 0.64 -13.55 1.67
CA ARG A 35 0.35 -14.98 1.78
C ARG A 35 -1.00 -15.25 1.14
N PHE A 36 -0.99 -16.02 0.05
CA PHE A 36 -2.21 -16.50 -0.58
C PHE A 36 -2.64 -17.77 0.14
N GLU A 37 -3.70 -17.69 0.90
CA GLU A 37 -4.17 -18.76 1.75
C GLU A 37 -5.00 -19.79 0.98
N GLY A 38 -4.95 -21.01 1.48
CA GLY A 38 -5.64 -22.16 0.94
C GLY A 38 -4.87 -22.84 -0.18
N SER A 39 -5.14 -24.12 -0.39
CA SER A 39 -4.67 -24.85 -1.55
C SER A 39 -5.63 -24.61 -2.71
N ALA A 40 -5.13 -24.08 -3.82
CA ALA A 40 -5.90 -24.00 -5.07
C ALA A 40 -6.18 -25.41 -5.63
N GLU A 41 -5.29 -26.34 -5.30
CA GLU A 41 -5.36 -27.73 -5.78
C GLU A 41 -5.37 -28.68 -4.59
N ALA A 42 -6.17 -29.72 -4.69
CA ALA A 42 -6.13 -30.81 -3.76
C ALA A 42 -4.99 -31.76 -4.14
N VAL A 43 -4.25 -32.22 -3.14
CA VAL A 43 -3.19 -33.21 -3.33
C VAL A 43 -3.79 -34.60 -3.29
N ALA A 44 -3.53 -35.41 -4.32
CA ALA A 44 -3.92 -36.79 -4.34
C ALA A 44 -3.06 -37.60 -3.35
N ASP A 45 -3.68 -38.38 -2.47
CA ASP A 45 -3.00 -39.39 -1.68
C ASP A 45 -2.65 -40.64 -2.54
N LYS A 46 -2.05 -41.64 -1.92
CA LYS A 46 -1.65 -42.86 -2.62
C LYS A 46 -2.84 -43.63 -3.22
N GLU A 47 -4.02 -43.43 -2.70
CA GLU A 47 -5.27 -44.01 -3.14
C GLU A 47 -5.99 -43.12 -4.17
N GLY A 48 -5.40 -42.00 -4.56
CA GLY A 48 -5.97 -41.07 -5.52
C GLY A 48 -7.06 -40.15 -4.94
N LYS A 49 -7.27 -40.18 -3.64
CA LYS A 49 -8.24 -39.31 -2.97
C LYS A 49 -7.69 -37.89 -2.85
N LEU A 50 -8.41 -36.92 -3.41
CA LEU A 50 -8.06 -35.51 -3.33
C LEU A 50 -8.33 -34.96 -1.92
N THR A 51 -7.29 -34.52 -1.25
CA THR A 51 -7.38 -33.91 0.08
C THR A 51 -6.74 -32.52 0.03
N PRO A 52 -7.46 -31.46 0.41
CA PRO A 52 -6.88 -30.13 0.51
C PRO A 52 -5.75 -30.11 1.55
N LEU A 53 -4.64 -29.43 1.22
CA LEU A 53 -3.63 -29.15 2.22
C LEU A 53 -4.25 -28.22 3.29
N LYS A 54 -4.10 -28.64 4.55
CA LYS A 54 -4.51 -27.84 5.69
C LYS A 54 -3.29 -27.06 6.19
N GLY A 55 -3.45 -25.77 6.35
CA GLY A 55 -2.43 -24.88 6.86
C GLY A 55 -2.94 -23.45 6.74
N GLU A 56 -2.49 -22.61 7.62
CA GLU A 56 -2.83 -21.18 7.66
C GLU A 56 -1.55 -20.39 7.87
N PHE A 57 -1.54 -19.19 7.30
CA PHE A 57 -0.54 -18.17 7.59
C PHE A 57 -1.13 -17.12 8.51
N GLU A 58 -0.27 -16.42 9.23
CA GLU A 58 -0.64 -15.24 9.99
C GLU A 58 -1.28 -14.20 9.07
N ARG A 59 -2.35 -13.57 9.55
CA ARG A 59 -3.08 -12.52 8.82
C ARG A 59 -2.71 -11.15 9.37
N PRO A 60 -1.85 -10.39 8.68
CA PRO A 60 -1.52 -9.05 9.11
C PRO A 60 -2.68 -8.10 8.87
N LEU A 61 -2.67 -6.95 9.55
CA LEU A 61 -3.58 -5.86 9.23
C LEU A 61 -3.35 -5.35 7.81
N ASN A 62 -2.10 -5.35 7.35
CA ASN A 62 -1.72 -5.03 5.96
C ASN A 62 -1.93 -6.22 5.02
N ILE A 63 -3.13 -6.76 4.96
CA ILE A 63 -3.41 -7.91 4.08
C ILE A 63 -3.48 -7.49 2.60
N TYR A 64 -2.96 -8.35 1.71
CA TYR A 64 -2.87 -8.08 0.26
C TYR A 64 -4.20 -7.76 -0.44
N ARG A 65 -5.32 -8.22 0.10
CA ARG A 65 -6.68 -8.01 -0.42
C ARG A 65 -7.45 -6.88 0.27
N CYS A 66 -6.78 -6.04 1.03
CA CYS A 66 -7.39 -4.87 1.63
C CYS A 66 -7.87 -3.93 0.52
N ALA A 67 -9.15 -3.56 0.52
CA ALA A 67 -9.70 -2.65 -0.48
C ALA A 67 -9.38 -1.18 -0.15
N TYR A 68 -9.39 -0.83 1.13
CA TYR A 68 -9.04 0.49 1.65
C TYR A 68 -8.79 0.43 3.15
N ALA A 69 -8.05 1.40 3.66
CA ALA A 69 -7.89 1.64 5.08
C ALA A 69 -8.17 3.10 5.39
N TYR A 70 -8.71 3.37 6.57
CA TYR A 70 -9.01 4.74 6.96
C TYR A 70 -8.89 4.96 8.45
N VAL A 71 -8.71 6.23 8.83
CA VAL A 71 -8.85 6.71 10.21
C VAL A 71 -9.79 7.89 10.24
N ASN A 72 -10.85 7.75 10.99
CA ASN A 72 -11.78 8.86 11.25
C ASN A 72 -11.31 9.66 12.47
N GLN A 73 -11.18 10.96 12.27
CA GLN A 73 -10.82 11.91 13.30
C GLN A 73 -12.02 12.83 13.57
N SER A 74 -12.60 12.71 14.74
CA SER A 74 -13.70 13.56 15.21
C SER A 74 -13.19 14.52 16.27
N ARG A 75 -13.38 15.82 16.06
CA ARG A 75 -12.85 16.91 16.89
C ARG A 75 -13.97 17.85 17.30
N LYS A 76 -14.60 17.53 18.44
CA LYS A 76 -15.79 18.25 18.97
C LYS A 76 -15.56 19.72 19.28
N TRP A 77 -14.33 20.18 19.36
CA TRP A 77 -13.96 21.58 19.60
C TRP A 77 -13.94 22.43 18.31
N LEU A 78 -14.14 21.82 17.17
CA LEU A 78 -14.28 22.48 15.87
C LEU A 78 -15.74 22.40 15.41
N PRO A 79 -16.19 23.35 14.58
CA PRO A 79 -17.50 23.27 13.95
C PRO A 79 -17.67 21.99 13.10
N ASP A 80 -18.90 21.53 12.94
CA ASP A 80 -19.23 20.29 12.23
C ASP A 80 -18.68 20.24 10.80
N GLU A 81 -18.60 21.39 10.13
CA GLU A 81 -18.04 21.49 8.78
C GLU A 81 -16.54 21.13 8.72
N ILE A 82 -15.80 21.32 9.83
CA ILE A 82 -14.35 21.22 9.90
C ILE A 82 -13.91 20.04 10.78
N GLY A 83 -14.69 19.72 11.82
CA GLY A 83 -14.33 18.81 12.90
C GLY A 83 -14.16 17.36 12.49
N GLY A 84 -14.85 16.91 11.43
CA GLY A 84 -14.81 15.55 10.94
C GLY A 84 -13.85 15.38 9.76
N VAL A 85 -12.83 14.54 9.90
CA VAL A 85 -11.88 14.19 8.82
C VAL A 85 -11.74 12.69 8.75
N THR A 86 -11.84 12.14 7.55
CA THR A 86 -11.43 10.77 7.22
C THR A 86 -10.11 10.84 6.50
N TRP A 87 -9.10 10.23 7.07
CA TRP A 87 -7.84 9.96 6.40
C TRP A 87 -7.97 8.64 5.66
N LEU A 88 -8.01 8.69 4.33
CA LEU A 88 -8.26 7.53 3.47
C LEU A 88 -7.00 7.12 2.72
N GLY A 89 -6.75 5.82 2.64
CA GLY A 89 -5.85 5.17 1.69
C GLY A 89 -6.57 4.01 1.03
N GLU A 90 -6.66 3.99 -0.28
CA GLU A 90 -7.23 2.88 -1.01
C GLU A 90 -6.17 1.78 -1.22
N ASP A 91 -6.60 0.54 -1.42
CA ASP A 91 -5.75 -0.64 -1.46
C ASP A 91 -5.06 -0.91 -0.09
N ARG A 92 -3.99 -1.69 -0.08
CA ARG A 92 -3.30 -2.09 1.16
C ARG A 92 -2.50 -0.94 1.77
N PRO A 93 -2.55 -0.77 3.10
CA PRO A 93 -1.96 0.38 3.79
C PRO A 93 -0.45 0.54 3.61
N ALA A 94 0.31 -0.57 3.52
CA ALA A 94 1.78 -0.49 3.41
C ALA A 94 2.26 0.15 2.11
N THR A 95 1.46 0.10 1.05
CA THR A 95 1.80 0.63 -0.28
C THR A 95 0.93 1.79 -0.73
N ALA A 96 -0.11 2.14 0.04
CA ALA A 96 -0.97 3.30 -0.17
C ALA A 96 -0.51 4.49 0.67
N ALA A 97 -0.82 5.69 0.26
CA ALA A 97 -0.66 6.89 1.08
C ALA A 97 -2.02 7.50 1.43
N LEU A 98 -2.03 8.18 2.56
CA LEU A 98 -3.23 8.76 3.12
C LEU A 98 -3.43 10.18 2.66
N PHE A 99 -4.68 10.53 2.46
CA PHE A 99 -5.09 11.89 2.21
C PHE A 99 -6.38 12.22 2.94
N PRO A 100 -6.59 13.50 3.31
CA PRO A 100 -7.72 13.91 4.13
C PRO A 100 -8.98 14.13 3.29
N LEU A 101 -10.10 13.61 3.76
CA LEU A 101 -11.45 13.87 3.29
C LEU A 101 -12.26 14.50 4.41
N TYR A 102 -12.79 15.70 4.22
CA TYR A 102 -13.61 16.38 5.23
C TYR A 102 -15.06 15.95 5.12
N ALA A 103 -15.64 15.47 6.23
CA ALA A 103 -17.04 15.07 6.30
C ALA A 103 -18.01 16.23 5.98
N GLY A 104 -17.61 17.46 6.33
CA GLY A 104 -18.37 18.67 5.98
C GLY A 104 -18.15 19.19 4.56
N GLY A 105 -17.41 18.50 3.72
CA GLY A 105 -17.18 18.88 2.33
C GLY A 105 -18.42 18.70 1.44
N ASN A 106 -18.36 19.26 0.22
CA ASN A 106 -19.47 19.23 -0.74
C ASN A 106 -19.44 17.96 -1.64
N GLY A 107 -18.45 17.09 -1.48
CA GLY A 107 -18.34 15.86 -2.27
C GLY A 107 -16.95 15.22 -2.12
N LEU A 108 -16.78 14.11 -2.82
CA LEU A 108 -15.55 13.33 -2.84
C LEU A 108 -14.79 13.53 -4.15
N PRO A 109 -13.44 13.44 -4.13
CA PRO A 109 -12.63 13.41 -5.36
C PRO A 109 -13.10 12.30 -6.31
N LYS A 110 -13.18 12.60 -7.61
CA LYS A 110 -13.65 11.62 -8.60
C LYS A 110 -12.80 10.35 -8.64
N SER A 111 -11.51 10.45 -8.30
CA SER A 111 -10.59 9.31 -8.30
C SER A 111 -10.94 8.24 -7.28
N VAL A 112 -11.56 8.60 -6.15
CA VAL A 112 -11.97 7.66 -5.09
C VAL A 112 -13.40 7.13 -5.26
N GLN A 113 -14.12 7.61 -6.26
CA GLN A 113 -15.46 7.13 -6.59
C GLN A 113 -15.45 6.04 -7.66
N LYS A 114 -14.26 5.63 -8.09
CA LYS A 114 -14.06 4.69 -9.18
C LYS A 114 -13.18 3.53 -8.68
N ALA A 115 -13.77 2.37 -8.56
CA ALA A 115 -13.05 1.13 -8.32
C ALA A 115 -13.74 0.01 -9.08
N ASP A 116 -13.01 -0.60 -10.01
CA ASP A 116 -13.51 -1.74 -10.77
C ASP A 116 -12.34 -2.72 -10.96
N VAL A 117 -12.44 -3.90 -10.37
CA VAL A 117 -11.41 -4.93 -10.44
C VAL A 117 -11.23 -5.53 -11.84
N LEU A 118 -12.23 -5.36 -12.70
CA LEU A 118 -12.22 -5.87 -14.09
C LEU A 118 -11.81 -4.80 -15.10
N LYS A 119 -11.55 -3.55 -14.65
CA LYS A 119 -11.22 -2.45 -15.53
C LYS A 119 -9.98 -1.70 -15.07
N PHE A 120 -8.98 -1.64 -15.93
CA PHE A 120 -7.81 -0.82 -15.68
C PHE A 120 -8.13 0.67 -15.96
N ASP A 121 -8.35 1.46 -14.90
CA ASP A 121 -8.67 2.89 -15.01
C ASP A 121 -7.58 3.73 -14.33
N LYS A 122 -6.78 4.43 -15.13
CA LYS A 122 -5.75 5.37 -14.63
C LYS A 122 -6.30 6.54 -13.82
N GLY A 123 -7.59 6.82 -13.92
CA GLY A 123 -8.28 7.83 -13.11
C GLY A 123 -8.77 7.32 -11.77
N SER A 124 -8.62 6.03 -11.48
CA SER A 124 -8.98 5.39 -10.20
C SER A 124 -7.79 5.42 -9.25
N MET A 125 -8.01 5.91 -8.04
CA MET A 125 -7.01 5.87 -6.96
C MET A 125 -6.71 4.42 -6.56
N TRP A 126 -7.75 3.59 -6.44
CA TRP A 126 -7.60 2.17 -6.13
C TRP A 126 -6.74 1.45 -7.17
N THR A 127 -7.05 1.61 -8.48
CA THR A 127 -6.25 0.99 -9.55
C THR A 127 -4.78 1.41 -9.46
N THR A 128 -4.53 2.69 -9.19
CA THR A 128 -3.20 3.27 -9.13
C THR A 128 -2.39 2.69 -7.97
N PHE A 129 -2.98 2.62 -6.78
CA PHE A 129 -2.32 2.04 -5.61
C PHE A 129 -2.13 0.53 -5.73
N ASN A 130 -3.16 -0.17 -6.19
CA ASN A 130 -3.12 -1.61 -6.42
C ASN A 130 -2.04 -1.99 -7.44
N PHE A 131 -1.87 -1.21 -8.50
CA PHE A 131 -0.81 -1.44 -9.49
C PHE A 131 0.58 -1.35 -8.86
N VAL A 132 0.87 -0.28 -8.11
CA VAL A 132 2.14 -0.13 -7.38
C VAL A 132 2.35 -1.26 -6.37
N ALA A 133 1.30 -1.60 -5.64
CA ALA A 133 1.33 -2.65 -4.63
C ALA A 133 1.66 -4.03 -5.23
N ASN A 134 1.03 -4.39 -6.35
CA ASN A 134 1.30 -5.65 -7.04
C ASN A 134 2.68 -5.68 -7.69
N TYR A 135 3.12 -4.57 -8.29
CA TYR A 135 4.46 -4.47 -8.87
C TYR A 135 5.55 -4.59 -7.80
N ALA A 136 5.35 -3.98 -6.62
CA ALA A 136 6.30 -4.04 -5.51
C ALA A 136 6.58 -5.47 -5.02
N MET A 137 5.64 -6.41 -5.22
CA MET A 137 5.84 -7.80 -4.82
C MET A 137 7.01 -8.48 -5.51
N LEU A 138 7.41 -8.02 -6.69
CA LEU A 138 8.54 -8.59 -7.43
C LEU A 138 9.88 -8.41 -6.69
N LYS A 139 10.06 -7.28 -5.99
CA LYS A 139 11.27 -6.96 -5.22
C LYS A 139 10.89 -6.11 -3.99
N TYR A 140 10.03 -6.65 -3.13
CA TYR A 140 9.39 -5.90 -2.06
C TYR A 140 10.37 -5.17 -1.14
N SER A 141 11.41 -5.85 -0.65
CA SER A 141 12.40 -5.27 0.27
C SER A 141 13.17 -4.07 -0.30
N TYR A 142 13.23 -3.95 -1.61
CA TYR A 142 13.81 -2.80 -2.32
C TYR A 142 12.76 -1.73 -2.58
N MET A 143 11.66 -2.08 -3.23
CA MET A 143 10.66 -1.14 -3.71
C MET A 143 9.88 -0.47 -2.58
N ILE A 144 9.66 -1.16 -1.46
CA ILE A 144 8.94 -0.61 -0.31
C ILE A 144 9.65 0.63 0.27
N LYS A 145 10.96 0.74 0.15
CA LYS A 145 11.72 1.90 0.61
C LYS A 145 11.38 3.17 -0.19
N ASP A 146 11.27 3.04 -1.51
CA ASP A 146 10.88 4.14 -2.38
C ASP A 146 9.41 4.51 -2.18
N ILE A 147 8.54 3.52 -1.99
CA ILE A 147 7.13 3.74 -1.68
C ILE A 147 6.97 4.48 -0.35
N ARG A 148 7.64 4.04 0.71
CA ARG A 148 7.63 4.70 2.03
C ARG A 148 8.12 6.14 1.96
N ALA A 149 9.13 6.43 1.16
CA ALA A 149 9.62 7.79 0.96
C ALA A 149 8.54 8.70 0.33
N GLN A 150 7.77 8.18 -0.63
CA GLN A 150 6.65 8.93 -1.22
C GLN A 150 5.47 9.06 -0.26
N GLN A 151 5.13 8.02 0.49
CA GLN A 151 4.12 8.08 1.55
C GLN A 151 4.45 9.20 2.53
N GLN A 152 5.64 9.17 3.11
CA GLN A 152 6.09 10.16 4.07
C GLN A 152 6.00 11.58 3.51
N ARG A 153 6.42 11.79 2.27
CA ARG A 153 6.36 13.09 1.61
C ARG A 153 4.93 13.63 1.53
N PHE A 154 3.97 12.82 1.10
CA PHE A 154 2.59 13.25 0.92
C PHE A 154 1.86 13.42 2.25
N GLU A 155 2.01 12.47 3.15
CA GLU A 155 1.36 12.47 4.46
C GLU A 155 1.86 13.60 5.34
N SER A 156 3.19 13.78 5.44
CA SER A 156 3.76 14.90 6.21
C SER A 156 3.30 16.25 5.66
N ARG A 157 3.20 16.40 4.33
CA ARG A 157 2.68 17.63 3.73
C ARG A 157 1.20 17.85 4.07
N ALA A 158 0.37 16.80 3.95
CA ALA A 158 -1.05 16.91 4.25
C ALA A 158 -1.27 17.25 5.72
N PHE A 159 -0.58 16.61 6.64
CA PHE A 159 -0.65 16.94 8.07
C PHE A 159 -0.14 18.35 8.36
N GLY A 160 0.98 18.75 7.75
CA GLY A 160 1.55 20.09 7.96
C GLY A 160 0.66 21.23 7.46
N LEU A 161 -0.14 20.99 6.42
CA LEU A 161 -1.05 21.99 5.86
C LEU A 161 -2.41 22.01 6.54
N GLN A 162 -2.80 20.95 7.23
CA GLN A 162 -4.14 20.77 7.80
C GLN A 162 -4.57 21.94 8.67
N GLN A 163 -3.77 22.31 9.67
CA GLN A 163 -4.08 23.40 10.60
C GLN A 163 -4.31 24.73 9.89
N GLY A 164 -3.48 25.06 8.90
CA GLY A 164 -3.60 26.30 8.14
C GLY A 164 -4.85 26.36 7.25
N VAL A 165 -5.24 25.21 6.67
CA VAL A 165 -6.48 25.10 5.87
C VAL A 165 -7.70 25.23 6.78
N GLU A 166 -7.69 24.55 7.91
CA GLU A 166 -8.79 24.58 8.89
C GLU A 166 -8.98 25.98 9.52
N ALA A 167 -7.89 26.69 9.84
CA ALA A 167 -7.96 28.07 10.32
C ALA A 167 -8.61 29.01 9.29
N LYS A 168 -8.30 28.85 8.01
CA LYS A 168 -8.93 29.64 6.93
C LYS A 168 -10.42 29.28 6.77
N ALA A 169 -10.77 28.00 6.84
CA ALA A 169 -12.16 27.55 6.77
C ALA A 169 -12.97 28.07 7.96
N LEU A 170 -12.37 28.07 9.17
CA LEU A 170 -12.97 28.63 10.37
C LEU A 170 -13.25 30.13 10.22
N ALA A 171 -12.28 30.91 9.72
CA ALA A 171 -12.45 32.34 9.49
C ALA A 171 -13.55 32.66 8.45
N LEU A 172 -13.76 31.83 7.45
CA LEU A 172 -14.89 31.97 6.52
C LEU A 172 -16.21 31.72 7.23
N ARG A 173 -16.29 30.64 8.02
CA ARG A 173 -17.48 30.30 8.80
C ARG A 173 -17.87 31.40 9.80
N GLU A 174 -16.92 31.98 10.52
CA GLU A 174 -17.10 33.07 11.46
C GLU A 174 -17.70 34.34 10.80
N LYS A 175 -17.35 34.54 9.50
CA LYS A 175 -17.97 35.59 8.67
C LYS A 175 -19.33 35.22 8.09
N GLY A 176 -19.88 34.05 8.45
CA GLY A 176 -21.15 33.55 7.93
C GLY A 176 -21.06 32.82 6.58
N ASP A 177 -19.86 32.73 5.96
CA ASP A 177 -19.68 32.02 4.70
C ASP A 177 -19.36 30.51 4.90
N VAL A 178 -20.36 29.78 5.42
CA VAL A 178 -20.32 28.34 5.62
C VAL A 178 -20.10 27.60 4.28
N LYS A 179 -20.72 28.10 3.21
CA LYS A 179 -20.57 27.51 1.87
C LYS A 179 -19.11 27.67 1.37
N GLY A 180 -18.49 28.80 1.61
CA GLY A 180 -17.08 29.05 1.30
C GLY A 180 -16.15 28.13 2.08
N ALA A 181 -16.39 27.97 3.38
CA ALA A 181 -15.63 27.03 4.20
C ALA A 181 -15.69 25.60 3.65
N ARG A 182 -16.89 25.09 3.35
CA ARG A 182 -17.07 23.74 2.76
C ARG A 182 -16.38 23.59 1.41
N ARG A 183 -16.50 24.60 0.52
CA ARG A 183 -15.79 24.59 -0.77
C ARG A 183 -14.27 24.52 -0.59
N MET A 184 -13.71 25.28 0.34
CA MET A 184 -12.28 25.28 0.62
C MET A 184 -11.77 23.91 1.08
N LEU A 185 -12.49 23.26 1.99
CA LEU A 185 -12.14 21.93 2.49
C LEU A 185 -12.24 20.88 1.39
N THR A 186 -13.28 20.96 0.55
CA THR A 186 -13.45 20.08 -0.61
C THR A 186 -12.28 20.24 -1.60
N GLN A 187 -11.93 21.48 -1.96
CA GLN A 187 -10.81 21.78 -2.85
C GLN A 187 -9.47 21.28 -2.29
N TYR A 188 -9.29 21.37 -0.98
CA TYR A 188 -8.10 20.81 -0.34
C TYR A 188 -8.04 19.29 -0.48
N SER A 189 -9.14 18.58 -0.22
CA SER A 189 -9.25 17.13 -0.41
C SER A 189 -9.01 16.72 -1.88
N GLU A 190 -9.67 17.41 -2.82
CA GLU A 190 -9.50 17.16 -4.26
C GLU A 190 -8.08 17.37 -4.74
N LYS A 191 -7.43 18.45 -4.28
CA LYS A 191 -6.04 18.74 -4.61
C LYS A 191 -5.10 17.65 -4.10
N ASN A 192 -5.25 17.24 -2.84
CA ASN A 192 -4.44 16.15 -2.29
C ASN A 192 -4.63 14.84 -3.09
N ALA A 193 -5.87 14.46 -3.37
CA ALA A 193 -6.16 13.25 -4.14
C ALA A 193 -5.59 13.32 -5.56
N SER A 194 -5.74 14.43 -6.27
CA SER A 194 -5.24 14.61 -7.64
C SER A 194 -3.71 14.55 -7.72
N GLU A 195 -3.04 15.26 -6.81
CA GLU A 195 -1.57 15.25 -6.76
C GLU A 195 -1.04 13.86 -6.36
N LEU A 196 -1.70 13.18 -5.44
CA LEU A 196 -1.35 11.83 -5.02
C LEU A 196 -1.51 10.82 -6.15
N LEU A 197 -2.63 10.86 -6.88
CA LEU A 197 -2.88 10.02 -8.05
C LEU A 197 -1.76 10.17 -9.09
N SER A 198 -1.44 11.41 -9.45
CA SER A 198 -0.36 11.72 -10.41
C SER A 198 1.01 11.23 -9.91
N ALA A 199 1.30 11.42 -8.63
CA ALA A 199 2.57 11.03 -8.05
C ALA A 199 2.74 9.51 -7.97
N TRP A 200 1.68 8.76 -7.74
CA TRP A 200 1.75 7.30 -7.70
C TRP A 200 1.96 6.68 -9.08
N TRP A 201 1.40 7.26 -10.14
CA TRP A 201 1.76 6.86 -11.51
C TRP A 201 3.24 7.11 -11.81
N LYS A 202 3.77 8.28 -11.42
CA LYS A 202 5.20 8.57 -11.56
C LYS A 202 6.08 7.65 -10.70
N LEU A 203 5.60 7.28 -9.52
CA LEU A 203 6.27 6.30 -8.68
C LEU A 203 6.34 4.94 -9.38
N GLN A 204 5.24 4.48 -9.96
CA GLN A 204 5.20 3.22 -10.71
C GLN A 204 6.21 3.23 -11.87
N GLU A 205 6.25 4.29 -12.68
CA GLU A 205 7.24 4.45 -13.75
C GLU A 205 8.68 4.43 -13.20
N SER A 206 8.90 5.13 -12.09
CA SER A 206 10.21 5.17 -11.43
C SER A 206 10.65 3.81 -10.89
N LEU A 207 9.73 3.05 -10.29
CA LEU A 207 9.99 1.70 -9.81
C LEU A 207 10.33 0.75 -10.97
N TYR A 208 9.59 0.86 -12.08
CA TYR A 208 9.89 0.09 -13.29
C TYR A 208 11.30 0.38 -13.80
N ILE A 209 11.64 1.66 -14.02
CA ILE A 209 12.96 2.06 -14.51
C ILE A 209 14.07 1.60 -13.56
N LYS A 210 13.86 1.77 -12.25
CA LYS A 210 14.89 1.49 -11.24
C LYS A 210 15.15 0.01 -11.03
N TYR A 211 14.13 -0.85 -11.21
CA TYR A 211 14.18 -2.25 -10.77
C TYR A 211 13.86 -3.28 -11.86
N ASN A 212 13.89 -2.91 -13.14
CA ASN A 212 13.64 -3.88 -14.21
C ASN A 212 14.75 -4.93 -14.33
N ASP A 213 14.42 -6.05 -14.95
CA ASP A 213 15.34 -7.11 -15.40
C ASP A 213 16.37 -7.62 -14.37
N GLY A 214 16.05 -7.55 -13.07
CA GLY A 214 16.96 -8.03 -12.03
C GLY A 214 18.06 -7.05 -11.63
N TYR A 215 17.99 -5.81 -12.09
CA TYR A 215 18.98 -4.78 -11.79
C TYR A 215 18.44 -3.68 -10.86
N LEU A 216 19.37 -3.02 -10.20
CA LEU A 216 19.19 -1.70 -9.60
C LEU A 216 19.80 -0.68 -10.56
N ASN A 217 18.95 -0.01 -11.34
CA ASN A 217 19.36 1.04 -12.27
C ASN A 217 19.47 2.37 -11.53
N THR A 218 20.66 2.96 -11.51
CA THR A 218 20.92 4.25 -10.88
C THR A 218 21.05 5.35 -11.93
N LYS A 219 20.93 6.62 -11.49
CA LYS A 219 21.12 7.78 -12.37
C LYS A 219 22.53 7.85 -12.99
N ALA A 220 23.51 7.14 -12.43
CA ALA A 220 24.87 7.07 -12.95
C ALA A 220 25.02 6.16 -14.17
N GLY A 221 23.91 5.53 -14.64
CA GLY A 221 23.92 4.65 -15.80
C GLY A 221 24.61 3.30 -15.55
N ILE A 222 24.94 2.98 -14.29
CA ILE A 222 25.53 1.69 -13.90
C ILE A 222 24.40 0.82 -13.36
N ALA A 223 24.09 -0.25 -14.11
CA ALA A 223 23.18 -1.28 -13.64
C ALA A 223 23.92 -2.21 -12.66
N GLN A 224 23.40 -2.30 -11.45
CA GLN A 224 23.89 -3.22 -10.44
C GLN A 224 22.97 -4.44 -10.37
N ALA A 225 23.50 -5.64 -10.58
CA ALA A 225 22.70 -6.85 -10.44
C ALA A 225 22.18 -7.02 -9.00
N ILE A 226 20.91 -7.37 -8.88
CA ILE A 226 20.29 -7.73 -7.61
C ILE A 226 20.30 -9.24 -7.50
N PHE A 227 21.16 -9.77 -6.63
CA PHE A 227 21.24 -11.19 -6.36
C PHE A 227 20.26 -11.63 -5.27
N TYR A 228 19.95 -12.91 -5.27
CA TYR A 228 19.20 -13.50 -4.17
C TYR A 228 20.03 -13.53 -2.88
N PRO A 229 19.42 -13.30 -1.71
CA PRO A 229 20.12 -13.43 -0.43
C PRO A 229 20.66 -14.85 -0.21
N SER A 230 21.89 -14.95 0.28
CA SER A 230 22.55 -16.25 0.51
C SER A 230 21.75 -17.16 1.46
N GLU A 231 21.13 -16.58 2.50
CA GLU A 231 20.28 -17.33 3.43
C GLU A 231 19.08 -17.98 2.75
N TRP A 232 18.42 -17.23 1.83
CA TRP A 232 17.31 -17.77 1.07
C TRP A 232 17.77 -18.86 0.10
N LEU A 233 18.90 -18.66 -0.60
CA LEU A 233 19.47 -19.65 -1.49
C LEU A 233 19.80 -20.96 -0.77
N LYS A 234 20.37 -20.88 0.44
CA LYS A 234 20.61 -22.06 1.29
C LYS A 234 19.32 -22.75 1.68
N ALA A 235 18.32 -21.96 2.10
CA ALA A 235 17.04 -22.50 2.55
C ALA A 235 16.24 -23.23 1.45
N VAL A 236 16.40 -22.84 0.18
CA VAL A 236 15.81 -23.54 -0.98
C VAL A 236 16.71 -24.64 -1.55
N GLY A 237 17.85 -24.92 -0.93
CA GLY A 237 18.76 -25.98 -1.35
C GLY A 237 19.55 -25.68 -2.63
N TYR A 238 19.77 -24.41 -2.97
CA TYR A 238 20.48 -23.99 -4.18
C TYR A 238 21.90 -24.59 -4.27
N GLU A 239 22.60 -24.74 -3.15
CA GLU A 239 23.96 -25.32 -3.08
C GLU A 239 24.01 -26.79 -3.48
N ASN A 240 22.85 -27.47 -3.44
CA ASN A 240 22.74 -28.87 -3.86
C ASN A 240 22.64 -29.05 -5.40
N GLY A 241 22.48 -27.93 -6.12
CA GLY A 241 22.37 -27.87 -7.57
C GLY A 241 21.17 -28.63 -8.15
N PRO A 242 21.19 -28.92 -9.45
CA PRO A 242 20.08 -29.55 -10.15
C PRO A 242 19.78 -30.99 -9.70
N THR A 243 20.65 -31.61 -8.91
CA THR A 243 20.42 -32.95 -8.35
C THR A 243 19.31 -32.98 -7.26
N SER A 244 18.94 -31.83 -6.73
CA SER A 244 17.86 -31.70 -5.77
C SER A 244 16.45 -31.72 -6.40
N TYR A 245 16.32 -31.60 -7.72
CA TYR A 245 15.05 -31.67 -8.40
C TYR A 245 14.64 -33.13 -8.64
N GLU A 246 13.39 -33.47 -8.26
CA GLU A 246 12.82 -34.75 -8.61
C GLU A 246 12.75 -34.88 -10.14
N LYS A 247 13.25 -36.01 -10.66
CA LYS A 247 13.08 -36.29 -12.09
C LYS A 247 11.59 -36.54 -12.35
N PRO A 248 11.02 -35.99 -13.44
CA PRO A 248 9.65 -36.32 -13.83
C PRO A 248 9.52 -37.85 -13.94
N ALA A 249 8.43 -38.39 -13.40
CA ALA A 249 8.10 -39.80 -13.62
C ALA A 249 8.00 -40.04 -15.12
N LYS A 250 8.69 -41.08 -15.59
CA LYS A 250 8.66 -41.50 -17.01
C LYS A 250 7.31 -42.09 -17.33
#